data_7437cc9e90b644bea38e9b5569b0e3f3
#
_entry.id   7437cc9e90b644bea38e9b5569b0e3f3
#
_cell.length_a   1.000
_cell.length_b   1.000
_cell.length_c   1.000
_cell.angle_alpha   90.00
_cell.angle_beta   90.00
_cell.angle_gamma   90.00
#
_symmetry.space_group_name_H-M   'P 1'
#
loop_
_entity.id
_entity.type
_entity.pdbx_description
1 polymer ?
#
loop_
_entity_poly.entity_id
_entity_poly.type
_entity_poly.pdbx_seq_one_letter_code
_entity_poly.pdbx_strand_id
1 'polypeptide(L)'
;MSRLSLENREPEAKILLEELNKGRELVVFDLETTGFKKLTDRILSFSAVKVTYDGVSFREVDRINQFINPEMMIPKEVSDINGITNKMVQDKPTEDVAAVTIRNFIGEGALISGYNSTGFDEGFMNSMYQRVFGEDFTYDLHIDAFPMAKELLDCEKYKLSMVAEKYGLNKGLTFHQSMDDVIATTRVLQLSLGVYKKRIREKEIGQKEEKKYDFYKIYNPRLYAPSHRVERVYVATNPQTKTYYDGYKKEWCSDSDTINLPLVRQMVLSREGVANEKELIKKLKEKQVDKDVIR
;
A
#
# COMPACT_ATOMS: atom_id res chain seq x y z
N MET A 1 3.06 15.32 20.47
CA MET A 1 3.92 14.93 19.33
C MET A 1 3.60 15.80 18.12
N SER A 2 4.59 16.48 17.57
CA SER A 2 4.43 17.55 16.59
C SER A 2 4.08 17.03 15.19
N ARG A 3 3.29 17.79 14.44
CA ARG A 3 2.82 17.52 13.06
C ARG A 3 3.95 17.26 12.01
N LEU A 4 5.20 17.44 12.37
CA LEU A 4 6.38 17.31 11.50
C LEU A 4 6.89 15.87 11.32
N SER A 5 6.30 14.86 11.99
CA SER A 5 6.76 13.47 11.92
C SER A 5 6.00 12.57 10.92
N LEU A 6 4.97 13.08 10.24
CA LEU A 6 4.12 12.28 9.33
C LEU A 6 4.60 12.26 7.86
N GLU A 7 5.41 13.23 7.45
CA GLU A 7 5.82 13.36 6.03
C GLU A 7 6.91 12.37 5.57
N ASN A 8 7.59 11.65 6.50
CA ASN A 8 8.67 10.72 6.17
C ASN A 8 8.41 9.26 6.58
N ARG A 9 7.17 8.90 6.95
CA ARG A 9 6.85 7.51 7.29
C ARG A 9 6.64 6.71 6.01
N GLU A 10 7.40 5.61 5.87
CA GLU A 10 7.17 4.69 4.74
C GLU A 10 5.74 4.15 4.79
N PRO A 11 5.06 4.02 3.63
CA PRO A 11 3.70 3.47 3.59
C PRO A 11 3.65 2.07 4.19
N GLU A 12 2.67 1.79 5.04
CA GLU A 12 2.50 0.47 5.68
C GLU A 12 2.44 -0.67 4.65
N ALA A 13 1.83 -0.40 3.49
CA ALA A 13 1.79 -1.36 2.39
C ALA A 13 3.18 -1.73 1.84
N LYS A 14 4.13 -0.78 1.84
CA LYS A 14 5.52 -1.05 1.42
C LYS A 14 6.19 -2.00 2.42
N ILE A 15 6.11 -1.64 3.69
CA ILE A 15 6.73 -2.41 4.79
C ILE A 15 6.14 -3.83 4.80
N LEU A 16 4.81 -3.95 4.75
CA LEU A 16 4.15 -5.25 4.70
C LEU A 16 4.61 -6.09 3.50
N LEU A 17 4.65 -5.51 2.31
CA LEU A 17 5.06 -6.22 1.10
C LEU A 17 6.52 -6.70 1.18
N GLU A 18 7.41 -5.89 1.75
CA GLU A 18 8.81 -6.26 1.95
C GLU A 18 8.96 -7.45 2.91
N GLU A 19 8.22 -7.45 4.03
CA GLU A 19 8.25 -8.55 5.00
C GLU A 19 7.65 -9.85 4.43
N LEU A 20 6.54 -9.74 3.71
CA LEU A 20 5.91 -10.89 3.04
C LEU A 20 6.82 -11.48 1.94
N ASN A 21 7.55 -10.65 1.20
CA ASN A 21 8.50 -11.12 0.19
C ASN A 21 9.74 -11.81 0.79
N LYS A 22 10.03 -11.61 2.07
CA LYS A 22 11.04 -12.40 2.82
C LYS A 22 10.52 -13.78 3.24
N GLY A 23 9.26 -14.10 2.91
CA GLY A 23 8.61 -15.37 3.28
C GLY A 23 8.05 -15.42 4.69
N ARG A 24 7.88 -14.26 5.35
CA ARG A 24 7.27 -14.19 6.69
C ARG A 24 5.79 -14.50 6.62
N GLU A 25 5.30 -15.20 7.64
CA GLU A 25 3.87 -15.37 7.89
C GLU A 25 3.29 -14.11 8.52
N LEU A 26 2.05 -13.77 8.15
CA LEU A 26 1.27 -12.71 8.75
C LEU A 26 0.16 -13.31 9.60
N VAL A 27 0.06 -12.90 10.86
CA VAL A 27 -1.06 -13.22 11.75
C VAL A 27 -2.06 -12.09 11.68
N VAL A 28 -3.22 -12.34 11.07
CA VAL A 28 -4.33 -11.38 11.05
C VAL A 28 -5.30 -11.77 12.15
N PHE A 29 -5.62 -10.84 13.06
CA PHE A 29 -6.43 -11.13 14.25
C PHE A 29 -7.50 -10.06 14.52
N ASP A 30 -8.50 -10.45 15.31
CA ASP A 30 -9.59 -9.62 15.77
C ASP A 30 -10.11 -10.12 17.12
N LEU A 31 -10.62 -9.21 17.94
CA LEU A 31 -11.11 -9.49 19.28
C LEU A 31 -12.56 -9.07 19.46
N GLU A 32 -13.31 -9.88 20.21
CA GLU A 32 -14.53 -9.41 20.87
C GLU A 32 -14.28 -9.27 22.38
N THR A 33 -14.85 -8.24 22.99
CA THR A 33 -14.58 -7.87 24.38
C THR A 33 -15.86 -7.60 25.16
N THR A 34 -15.78 -7.59 26.50
CA THR A 34 -16.92 -7.24 27.38
C THR A 34 -17.22 -5.74 27.42
N GLY A 35 -16.41 -4.91 26.76
CA GLY A 35 -16.56 -3.45 26.73
C GLY A 35 -15.35 -2.77 26.13
N PHE A 36 -15.14 -1.47 26.42
CA PHE A 36 -14.11 -0.65 25.80
C PHE A 36 -12.93 -0.31 26.71
N LYS A 37 -13.00 -0.69 28.00
CA LYS A 37 -12.01 -0.31 29.02
C LYS A 37 -10.92 -1.39 29.12
N LYS A 38 -9.83 -1.22 28.43
CA LYS A 38 -8.73 -2.19 28.29
C LYS A 38 -8.23 -2.78 29.63
N LEU A 39 -8.25 -2.01 30.73
CA LEU A 39 -7.77 -2.45 32.04
C LEU A 39 -8.78 -3.33 32.79
N THR A 40 -10.08 -3.05 32.67
CA THR A 40 -11.14 -3.68 33.46
C THR A 40 -11.98 -4.66 32.67
N ASP A 41 -12.19 -4.42 31.40
CA ASP A 41 -12.94 -5.32 30.55
C ASP A 41 -12.06 -6.49 30.08
N ARG A 42 -12.69 -7.55 29.57
CA ARG A 42 -12.04 -8.82 29.22
C ARG A 42 -12.27 -9.16 27.76
N ILE A 43 -11.38 -9.95 27.21
CA ILE A 43 -11.53 -10.56 25.88
C ILE A 43 -12.55 -11.70 25.98
N LEU A 44 -13.54 -11.71 25.10
CA LEU A 44 -14.57 -12.74 24.97
C LEU A 44 -14.23 -13.76 23.87
N SER A 45 -13.59 -13.30 22.81
CA SER A 45 -13.06 -14.17 21.78
C SER A 45 -11.79 -13.58 21.16
N PHE A 46 -10.88 -14.46 20.79
CA PHE A 46 -9.74 -14.20 19.96
C PHE A 46 -9.87 -15.04 18.70
N SER A 47 -9.92 -14.38 17.54
CA SER A 47 -9.89 -15.05 16.25
C SER A 47 -8.68 -14.60 15.47
N ALA A 48 -8.00 -15.53 14.82
CA ALA A 48 -6.87 -15.19 13.95
C ALA A 48 -6.68 -16.22 12.84
N VAL A 49 -6.08 -15.75 11.74
CA VAL A 49 -5.53 -16.61 10.70
C VAL A 49 -4.05 -16.31 10.53
N LYS A 50 -3.26 -17.35 10.27
CA LYS A 50 -1.90 -17.20 9.72
C LYS A 50 -1.96 -17.35 8.23
N VAL A 51 -1.34 -16.42 7.54
CA VAL A 51 -1.29 -16.45 6.07
C VAL A 51 0.15 -16.32 5.58
N THR A 52 0.45 -17.01 4.50
CA THR A 52 1.64 -16.80 3.66
C THR A 52 1.26 -16.02 2.41
N TYR A 53 2.23 -15.41 1.76
CA TYR A 53 2.02 -14.65 0.54
C TYR A 53 2.85 -15.23 -0.61
N ASP A 54 2.20 -15.57 -1.73
CA ASP A 54 2.86 -16.16 -2.90
C ASP A 54 3.30 -15.13 -3.97
N GLY A 55 3.25 -13.85 -3.61
CA GLY A 55 3.51 -12.73 -4.53
C GLY A 55 2.25 -12.17 -5.19
N VAL A 56 1.12 -12.85 -5.10
CA VAL A 56 -0.18 -12.46 -5.68
C VAL A 56 -1.29 -12.44 -4.63
N SER A 57 -1.40 -13.53 -3.86
CA SER A 57 -2.50 -13.76 -2.92
C SER A 57 -2.01 -14.29 -1.59
N PHE A 58 -2.83 -14.07 -0.57
CA PHE A 58 -2.65 -14.75 0.72
C PHE A 58 -3.16 -16.17 0.64
N ARG A 59 -2.40 -17.09 1.24
CA ARG A 59 -2.80 -18.48 1.49
C ARG A 59 -2.86 -18.70 2.99
N GLU A 60 -4.01 -19.07 3.50
CA GLU A 60 -4.17 -19.47 4.89
C GLU A 60 -3.41 -20.77 5.16
N VAL A 61 -2.62 -20.78 6.23
CA VAL A 61 -1.83 -21.93 6.67
C VAL A 61 -2.25 -22.45 8.03
N ASP A 62 -2.86 -21.59 8.86
CA ASP A 62 -3.38 -21.95 10.18
C ASP A 62 -4.47 -20.99 10.63
N ARG A 63 -5.35 -21.40 11.54
CA ARG A 63 -6.37 -20.55 12.17
C ARG A 63 -6.68 -20.94 13.59
N ILE A 64 -7.11 -19.96 14.36
CA ILE A 64 -7.67 -20.13 15.69
C ILE A 64 -8.95 -19.32 15.84
N ASN A 65 -9.93 -19.88 16.52
CA ASN A 65 -11.15 -19.20 16.95
C ASN A 65 -11.44 -19.61 18.40
N GLN A 66 -10.97 -18.81 19.35
CA GLN A 66 -10.96 -19.14 20.77
C GLN A 66 -11.95 -18.27 21.53
N PHE A 67 -13.06 -18.85 22.00
CA PHE A 67 -13.89 -18.21 23.03
C PHE A 67 -13.22 -18.30 24.38
N ILE A 68 -13.41 -17.27 25.20
CA ILE A 68 -12.78 -17.09 26.51
C ILE A 68 -13.86 -16.79 27.55
N ASN A 69 -13.81 -17.50 28.68
CA ASN A 69 -14.64 -17.16 29.82
C ASN A 69 -14.05 -15.91 30.52
N PRO A 70 -14.76 -14.77 30.51
CA PRO A 70 -14.25 -13.56 31.09
C PRO A 70 -14.31 -13.53 32.64
N GLU A 71 -14.90 -14.57 33.28
CA GLU A 71 -15.17 -14.65 34.73
C GLU A 71 -15.92 -13.45 35.27
N MET A 72 -16.70 -12.80 34.41
CA MET A 72 -17.59 -11.68 34.75
C MET A 72 -18.83 -11.70 33.85
N MET A 73 -19.89 -11.01 34.30
CA MET A 73 -21.09 -10.90 33.48
C MET A 73 -20.85 -10.04 32.23
N ILE A 74 -21.26 -10.56 31.09
CA ILE A 74 -21.24 -9.81 29.84
C ILE A 74 -22.42 -8.83 29.84
N PRO A 75 -22.19 -7.52 29.66
CA PRO A 75 -23.29 -6.56 29.53
C PRO A 75 -24.21 -6.93 28.36
N LYS A 76 -25.51 -6.74 28.59
CA LYS A 76 -26.53 -7.08 27.55
C LYS A 76 -26.25 -6.34 26.24
N GLU A 77 -25.87 -5.06 26.31
CA GLU A 77 -25.59 -4.21 25.16
C GLU A 77 -24.44 -4.76 24.32
N VAL A 78 -23.45 -5.38 24.95
CA VAL A 78 -22.32 -6.03 24.27
C VAL A 78 -22.78 -7.32 23.58
N SER A 79 -23.56 -8.16 24.29
CA SER A 79 -24.13 -9.38 23.72
C SER A 79 -25.05 -9.08 22.52
N ASP A 80 -25.80 -7.97 22.57
CA ASP A 80 -26.67 -7.55 21.47
C ASP A 80 -25.87 -7.11 20.22
N ILE A 81 -24.59 -6.70 20.37
CA ILE A 81 -23.70 -6.28 19.27
C ILE A 81 -22.97 -7.50 18.67
N ASN A 82 -22.27 -8.28 19.49
CA ASN A 82 -21.38 -9.35 19.02
C ASN A 82 -22.00 -10.76 19.09
N GLY A 83 -23.22 -10.89 19.65
CA GLY A 83 -23.92 -12.16 19.77
C GLY A 83 -23.37 -13.12 20.83
N ILE A 84 -22.30 -12.77 21.56
CA ILE A 84 -21.68 -13.62 22.55
C ILE A 84 -22.42 -13.47 23.87
N THR A 85 -22.94 -14.59 24.39
CA THR A 85 -23.72 -14.61 25.64
C THR A 85 -22.94 -15.28 26.75
N ASN A 86 -23.32 -15.01 28.01
CA ASN A 86 -22.72 -15.67 29.19
C ASN A 86 -22.78 -17.20 29.07
N LYS A 87 -23.85 -17.75 28.53
CA LYS A 87 -24.00 -19.18 28.32
C LYS A 87 -22.97 -19.76 27.33
N MET A 88 -22.58 -19.00 26.31
CA MET A 88 -21.61 -19.46 25.31
C MET A 88 -20.20 -19.55 25.85
N VAL A 89 -19.86 -18.75 26.84
CA VAL A 89 -18.50 -18.64 27.39
C VAL A 89 -18.30 -19.33 28.75
N GLN A 90 -19.37 -19.69 29.45
CA GLN A 90 -19.29 -20.24 30.83
C GLN A 90 -18.38 -21.47 30.96
N ASP A 91 -18.37 -22.34 29.97
CA ASP A 91 -17.58 -23.59 29.94
C ASP A 91 -16.34 -23.46 29.03
N LYS A 92 -15.93 -22.23 28.68
CA LYS A 92 -14.75 -21.97 27.89
C LYS A 92 -13.52 -21.77 28.78
N PRO A 93 -12.30 -21.91 28.23
CA PRO A 93 -11.09 -21.60 28.97
C PRO A 93 -11.13 -20.19 29.56
N THR A 94 -10.62 -20.04 30.77
CA THR A 94 -10.40 -18.75 31.41
C THR A 94 -9.25 -17.99 30.73
N GLU A 95 -9.10 -16.70 31.06
CA GLU A 95 -8.12 -15.84 30.40
C GLU A 95 -6.69 -16.38 30.50
N ASP A 96 -6.31 -16.94 31.63
CA ASP A 96 -4.98 -17.52 31.87
C ASP A 96 -4.67 -18.72 30.96
N VAL A 97 -5.65 -19.62 30.77
CA VAL A 97 -5.51 -20.77 29.87
C VAL A 97 -5.51 -20.34 28.40
N ALA A 98 -6.44 -19.45 28.03
CA ALA A 98 -6.56 -18.94 26.67
C ALA A 98 -5.32 -18.16 26.25
N ALA A 99 -4.74 -17.34 27.12
CA ALA A 99 -3.56 -16.53 26.84
C ALA A 99 -2.36 -17.40 26.44
N VAL A 100 -2.17 -18.58 27.05
CA VAL A 100 -1.10 -19.51 26.67
C VAL A 100 -1.32 -20.04 25.25
N THR A 101 -2.56 -20.42 24.91
CA THR A 101 -2.91 -20.89 23.56
C THR A 101 -2.69 -19.79 22.51
N ILE A 102 -3.12 -18.56 22.81
CA ILE A 102 -2.98 -17.41 21.93
C ILE A 102 -1.50 -17.06 21.71
N ARG A 103 -0.70 -17.03 22.80
CA ARG A 103 0.76 -16.80 22.73
C ARG A 103 1.46 -17.80 21.83
N ASN A 104 1.13 -19.08 21.98
CA ASN A 104 1.69 -20.16 21.18
C ASN A 104 1.27 -20.04 19.70
N PHE A 105 0.02 -19.66 19.46
CA PHE A 105 -0.46 -19.44 18.09
C PHE A 105 0.24 -18.25 17.44
N ILE A 106 0.34 -17.10 18.09
CA ILE A 106 0.99 -15.92 17.53
C ILE A 106 2.47 -16.21 17.27
N GLY A 107 3.18 -16.74 18.27
CA GLY A 107 4.62 -17.00 18.20
C GLY A 107 5.47 -15.78 18.53
N GLU A 108 6.76 -16.01 18.76
CA GLU A 108 7.74 -14.95 19.02
C GLU A 108 8.10 -14.20 17.73
N GLY A 109 8.33 -12.89 17.82
CA GLY A 109 8.73 -12.06 16.69
C GLY A 109 7.70 -12.02 15.56
N ALA A 110 6.41 -12.16 15.89
CA ALA A 110 5.34 -12.23 14.89
C ALA A 110 5.21 -10.92 14.10
N LEU A 111 4.85 -11.06 12.83
CA LEU A 111 4.26 -10.00 12.01
C LEU A 111 2.76 -10.09 12.19
N ILE A 112 2.13 -9.06 12.76
CA ILE A 112 0.71 -9.07 13.09
C ILE A 112 -0.06 -7.98 12.34
N SER A 113 -1.35 -8.20 12.14
CA SER A 113 -2.27 -7.22 11.57
C SER A 113 -3.68 -7.40 12.14
N GLY A 114 -4.44 -6.32 12.11
CA GLY A 114 -5.87 -6.28 12.37
C GLY A 114 -6.48 -5.04 11.74
N TYR A 115 -7.77 -4.81 11.93
CA TYR A 115 -8.46 -3.63 11.40
C TYR A 115 -8.74 -2.62 12.51
N ASN A 116 -8.06 -1.47 12.52
CA ASN A 116 -8.05 -0.50 13.62
C ASN A 116 -7.52 -1.10 14.95
N SER A 117 -6.68 -2.11 14.83
CA SER A 117 -6.22 -2.94 15.93
C SER A 117 -5.17 -2.25 16.80
N THR A 118 -4.37 -1.32 16.26
CA THR A 118 -3.45 -0.48 17.05
C THR A 118 -4.20 0.42 18.03
N GLY A 119 -5.41 0.84 17.69
CA GLY A 119 -6.26 1.68 18.54
C GLY A 119 -7.01 0.92 19.62
N PHE A 120 -7.33 -0.37 19.40
CA PHE A 120 -8.22 -1.13 20.28
C PHE A 120 -7.63 -2.47 20.71
N ASP A 121 -7.47 -3.42 19.82
CA ASP A 121 -7.14 -4.83 20.11
C ASP A 121 -5.78 -4.99 20.79
N GLU A 122 -4.77 -4.28 20.32
CA GLU A 122 -3.42 -4.29 20.89
C GLU A 122 -3.44 -3.96 22.39
N GLY A 123 -4.23 -2.98 22.77
CA GLY A 123 -4.36 -2.60 24.19
C GLY A 123 -5.03 -3.66 25.06
N PHE A 124 -5.98 -4.44 24.53
CA PHE A 124 -6.59 -5.57 25.24
C PHE A 124 -5.61 -6.75 25.31
N MET A 125 -4.90 -7.04 24.24
CA MET A 125 -3.83 -8.06 24.23
C MET A 125 -2.75 -7.72 25.26
N ASN A 126 -2.29 -6.47 25.29
CA ASN A 126 -1.31 -6.05 26.29
C ASN A 126 -1.83 -6.20 27.72
N SER A 127 -3.09 -5.80 27.98
CA SER A 127 -3.69 -5.93 29.31
C SER A 127 -3.86 -7.40 29.74
N MET A 128 -4.20 -8.30 28.83
CA MET A 128 -4.24 -9.74 29.08
C MET A 128 -2.84 -10.29 29.42
N TYR A 129 -1.82 -9.93 28.63
CA TYR A 129 -0.44 -10.39 28.85
C TYR A 129 0.11 -9.90 30.19
N GLN A 130 -0.16 -8.65 30.56
CA GLN A 130 0.21 -8.11 31.85
C GLN A 130 -0.46 -8.85 33.01
N ARG A 131 -1.74 -9.19 32.88
CA ARG A 131 -2.47 -9.92 33.93
C ARG A 131 -1.99 -11.37 34.10
N VAL A 132 -1.73 -12.05 32.99
CA VAL A 132 -1.43 -13.49 32.98
C VAL A 132 0.05 -13.78 33.13
N PHE A 133 0.90 -13.02 32.45
CA PHE A 133 2.35 -13.30 32.37
C PHE A 133 3.20 -12.25 33.11
N GLY A 134 2.66 -11.08 33.47
CA GLY A 134 3.44 -9.97 33.99
C GLY A 134 4.35 -9.30 32.97
N GLU A 135 4.07 -9.50 31.68
CA GLU A 135 4.87 -9.04 30.54
C GLU A 135 4.02 -8.22 29.59
N ASP A 136 4.67 -7.39 28.74
CA ASP A 136 4.00 -6.73 27.65
C ASP A 136 3.71 -7.69 26.49
N PHE A 137 2.63 -7.41 25.74
CA PHE A 137 2.38 -8.08 24.48
C PHE A 137 3.41 -7.60 23.44
N THR A 138 4.27 -8.51 22.98
CA THR A 138 5.38 -8.20 22.06
C THR A 138 5.18 -8.86 20.71
N TYR A 139 5.58 -8.14 19.69
CA TYR A 139 5.61 -8.56 18.27
C TYR A 139 6.77 -7.83 17.60
N ASP A 140 7.18 -8.29 16.42
CA ASP A 140 8.23 -7.62 15.66
C ASP A 140 7.67 -6.42 14.87
N LEU A 141 6.52 -6.61 14.22
CA LEU A 141 5.89 -5.57 13.42
C LEU A 141 4.36 -5.71 13.47
N HIS A 142 3.68 -4.58 13.67
CA HIS A 142 2.22 -4.46 13.60
C HIS A 142 1.82 -3.55 12.44
N ILE A 143 1.10 -4.10 11.48
CA ILE A 143 0.54 -3.40 10.32
C ILE A 143 -0.97 -3.26 10.53
N ASP A 144 -1.48 -2.05 10.66
CA ASP A 144 -2.92 -1.83 10.79
C ASP A 144 -3.58 -1.68 9.41
N ALA A 145 -4.55 -2.53 9.12
CA ALA A 145 -5.26 -2.52 7.85
C ALA A 145 -6.12 -1.27 7.62
N PHE A 146 -6.57 -0.60 8.69
CA PHE A 146 -7.42 0.58 8.59
C PHE A 146 -6.72 1.79 7.96
N PRO A 147 -5.56 2.29 8.46
CA PRO A 147 -4.85 3.37 7.80
C PRO A 147 -4.38 2.98 6.40
N MET A 148 -3.98 1.73 6.19
CA MET A 148 -3.59 1.23 4.87
C MET A 148 -4.77 1.27 3.86
N ALA A 149 -5.97 0.88 4.29
CA ALA A 149 -7.18 1.00 3.48
C ALA A 149 -7.51 2.47 3.16
N LYS A 150 -7.37 3.38 4.13
CA LYS A 150 -7.61 4.82 3.92
C LYS A 150 -6.65 5.45 2.91
N GLU A 151 -5.42 4.99 2.86
CA GLU A 151 -4.42 5.48 1.91
C GLU A 151 -4.64 4.96 0.49
N LEU A 152 -5.05 3.71 0.36
CA LEU A 152 -5.00 3.00 -0.91
C LEU A 152 -6.37 2.82 -1.58
N LEU A 153 -7.43 2.72 -0.79
CA LEU A 153 -8.78 2.45 -1.29
C LEU A 153 -9.62 3.74 -1.28
N ASP A 154 -10.55 3.82 -2.22
CA ASP A 154 -11.49 4.94 -2.31
C ASP A 154 -12.81 4.55 -1.65
N CYS A 155 -13.08 5.05 -0.43
CA CYS A 155 -14.32 4.84 0.31
C CYS A 155 -14.80 6.14 0.97
N GLU A 156 -16.11 6.32 1.09
CA GLU A 156 -16.68 7.44 1.86
C GLU A 156 -16.51 7.24 3.37
N LYS A 157 -16.63 5.99 3.80
CA LYS A 157 -16.42 5.58 5.20
C LYS A 157 -15.61 4.30 5.24
N TYR A 158 -14.73 4.22 6.24
CA TYR A 158 -13.76 3.14 6.36
C TYR A 158 -14.06 2.19 7.53
N LYS A 159 -15.35 1.94 7.86
CA LYS A 159 -15.71 0.76 8.66
C LYS A 159 -15.42 -0.50 7.84
N LEU A 160 -14.91 -1.56 8.48
CA LEU A 160 -14.54 -2.81 7.80
C LEU A 160 -15.67 -3.34 6.92
N SER A 161 -16.89 -3.39 7.45
CA SER A 161 -18.09 -3.83 6.72
C SER A 161 -18.36 -3.01 5.46
N MET A 162 -18.19 -1.68 5.53
CA MET A 162 -18.46 -0.78 4.40
C MET A 162 -17.35 -0.88 3.32
N VAL A 163 -16.10 -1.02 3.72
CA VAL A 163 -15.00 -1.29 2.80
C VAL A 163 -15.19 -2.64 2.12
N ALA A 164 -15.50 -3.68 2.89
CA ALA A 164 -15.73 -5.02 2.35
C ALA A 164 -16.93 -5.06 1.39
N GLU A 165 -18.02 -4.37 1.72
CA GLU A 165 -19.21 -4.27 0.86
C GLU A 165 -18.88 -3.56 -0.45
N LYS A 166 -18.27 -2.38 -0.40
CA LYS A 166 -17.90 -1.57 -1.58
C LYS A 166 -17.08 -2.38 -2.59
N TYR A 167 -16.18 -3.21 -2.12
CA TYR A 167 -15.27 -3.99 -2.98
C TYR A 167 -15.70 -5.45 -3.17
N GLY A 168 -16.90 -5.84 -2.71
CA GLY A 168 -17.43 -7.19 -2.86
C GLY A 168 -16.66 -8.26 -2.09
N LEU A 169 -16.01 -7.86 -0.99
CA LEU A 169 -15.17 -8.73 -0.14
C LEU A 169 -15.98 -9.42 0.98
N ASN A 170 -17.24 -9.04 1.16
CA ASN A 170 -18.13 -9.50 2.24
C ASN A 170 -18.88 -10.81 1.93
N LYS A 171 -18.63 -11.43 0.80
CA LYS A 171 -19.36 -12.64 0.39
C LYS A 171 -19.17 -13.77 1.41
N GLY A 172 -20.28 -14.22 1.99
CA GLY A 172 -20.32 -15.31 2.97
C GLY A 172 -19.89 -14.91 4.37
N LEU A 173 -19.83 -13.61 4.70
CA LEU A 173 -19.41 -13.10 6.00
C LEU A 173 -20.58 -12.45 6.74
N THR A 174 -20.55 -12.59 8.07
CA THR A 174 -21.45 -11.92 9.02
C THR A 174 -20.60 -11.06 9.95
N PHE A 175 -20.65 -9.74 9.78
CA PHE A 175 -19.85 -8.81 10.59
C PHE A 175 -20.25 -8.86 12.08
N HIS A 176 -19.31 -8.48 12.94
CA HIS A 176 -19.36 -8.63 14.40
C HIS A 176 -19.29 -10.09 14.86
N GLN A 177 -18.72 -10.93 14.03
CA GLN A 177 -18.21 -12.25 14.40
C GLN A 177 -16.71 -12.23 14.12
N SER A 178 -15.89 -12.30 15.16
CA SER A 178 -14.45 -12.01 15.06
C SER A 178 -13.73 -12.80 13.96
N MET A 179 -14.11 -14.06 13.67
CA MET A 179 -13.50 -14.81 12.57
C MET A 179 -13.88 -14.24 11.18
N ASP A 180 -15.12 -13.81 11.00
CA ASP A 180 -15.57 -13.21 9.75
C ASP A 180 -14.90 -11.84 9.53
N ASP A 181 -14.68 -11.08 10.61
CA ASP A 181 -13.95 -9.81 10.58
C ASP A 181 -12.45 -10.03 10.28
N VAL A 182 -11.83 -11.10 10.78
CA VAL A 182 -10.47 -11.52 10.39
C VAL A 182 -10.38 -11.84 8.90
N ILE A 183 -11.36 -12.61 8.37
CA ILE A 183 -11.39 -12.95 6.94
C ILE A 183 -11.59 -11.69 6.10
N ALA A 184 -12.50 -10.79 6.49
CA ALA A 184 -12.72 -9.51 5.80
C ALA A 184 -11.45 -8.65 5.80
N THR A 185 -10.78 -8.54 6.95
CA THR A 185 -9.50 -7.81 7.11
C THR A 185 -8.42 -8.38 6.20
N THR A 186 -8.26 -9.70 6.16
CA THR A 186 -7.31 -10.38 5.28
C THR A 186 -7.57 -10.07 3.80
N ARG A 187 -8.84 -10.06 3.38
CA ARG A 187 -9.23 -9.68 2.01
C ARG A 187 -8.97 -8.21 1.71
N VAL A 188 -9.19 -7.31 2.67
CA VAL A 188 -8.90 -5.87 2.54
C VAL A 188 -7.39 -5.64 2.43
N LEU A 189 -6.57 -6.32 3.23
CA LEU A 189 -5.10 -6.28 3.13
C LEU A 189 -4.63 -6.73 1.74
N GLN A 190 -5.14 -7.85 1.25
CA GLN A 190 -4.79 -8.36 -0.08
C GLN A 190 -5.15 -7.38 -1.19
N LEU A 191 -6.35 -6.79 -1.15
CA LEU A 191 -6.78 -5.77 -2.10
C LEU A 191 -5.87 -4.55 -2.06
N SER A 192 -5.57 -4.06 -0.85
CA SER A 192 -4.71 -2.89 -0.64
C SER A 192 -3.30 -3.11 -1.17
N LEU A 193 -2.71 -4.29 -0.95
CA LEU A 193 -1.41 -4.67 -1.54
C LEU A 193 -1.47 -4.71 -3.07
N GLY A 194 -2.56 -5.21 -3.64
CA GLY A 194 -2.78 -5.22 -5.09
C GLY A 194 -2.80 -3.82 -5.69
N VAL A 195 -3.54 -2.88 -5.04
CA VAL A 195 -3.59 -1.47 -5.44
C VAL A 195 -2.22 -0.80 -5.30
N TYR A 196 -1.51 -1.04 -4.20
CA TYR A 196 -0.17 -0.51 -3.98
C TYR A 196 0.82 -0.97 -5.05
N LYS A 197 0.87 -2.27 -5.36
CA LYS A 197 1.72 -2.85 -6.43
C LYS A 197 1.40 -2.24 -7.80
N LYS A 198 0.11 -2.05 -8.10
CA LYS A 198 -0.32 -1.39 -9.34
C LYS A 198 0.20 0.05 -9.42
N ARG A 199 0.07 0.85 -8.33
CA ARG A 199 0.57 2.24 -8.26
C ARG A 199 2.09 2.32 -8.45
N ILE A 200 2.87 1.40 -7.85
CA ILE A 200 4.33 1.35 -8.05
C ILE A 200 4.64 1.06 -9.51
N ARG A 201 4.01 0.04 -10.08
CA ARG A 201 4.23 -0.35 -11.48
C ARG A 201 3.91 0.79 -12.46
N GLU A 202 2.81 1.49 -12.22
CA GLU A 202 2.43 2.65 -13.03
C GLU A 202 3.44 3.80 -12.91
N LYS A 203 3.95 4.07 -11.69
CA LYS A 203 5.03 5.05 -11.48
C LYS A 203 6.33 4.65 -12.20
N GLU A 204 6.73 3.38 -12.12
CA GLU A 204 7.93 2.86 -12.78
C GLU A 204 7.81 2.93 -14.32
N ILE A 205 6.63 2.58 -14.86
CA ILE A 205 6.36 2.70 -16.31
C ILE A 205 6.41 4.18 -16.71
N GLY A 206 5.75 5.07 -15.95
CA GLY A 206 5.78 6.51 -16.20
C GLY A 206 7.19 7.08 -16.15
N GLN A 207 7.99 6.69 -15.15
CA GLN A 207 9.40 7.12 -15.06
C GLN A 207 10.28 6.54 -16.17
N LYS A 208 10.05 5.29 -16.60
CA LYS A 208 10.74 4.69 -17.74
C LYS A 208 10.35 5.38 -19.05
N GLU A 209 9.07 5.73 -19.20
CA GLU A 209 8.60 6.51 -20.36
C GLU A 209 9.16 7.93 -20.34
N GLU A 210 9.21 8.62 -19.20
CA GLU A 210 9.86 9.92 -19.05
C GLU A 210 11.37 9.84 -19.32
N LYS A 211 12.07 8.82 -18.80
CA LYS A 211 13.50 8.61 -19.09
C LYS A 211 13.77 8.20 -20.53
N LYS A 212 12.84 7.49 -21.16
CA LYS A 212 12.97 7.08 -22.56
C LYS A 212 12.73 8.22 -23.54
N TYR A 213 12.07 9.28 -23.11
CA TYR A 213 11.61 10.38 -23.95
C TYR A 213 12.00 11.75 -23.38
N ASP A 214 13.29 11.96 -23.05
CA ASP A 214 13.84 13.30 -22.83
C ASP A 214 14.02 14.01 -24.19
N PHE A 215 12.92 14.08 -24.95
CA PHE A 215 12.86 14.68 -26.28
C PHE A 215 12.91 16.20 -26.29
N TYR A 216 13.13 16.82 -25.17
CA TYR A 216 12.77 18.20 -24.97
C TYR A 216 13.87 19.19 -25.24
N LYS A 217 15.04 18.71 -25.51
CA LYS A 217 16.12 19.58 -25.92
C LYS A 217 16.20 19.59 -27.42
N ILE A 218 15.30 20.33 -28.06
CA ILE A 218 15.32 20.52 -29.50
C ILE A 218 16.26 21.65 -29.82
N TYR A 219 17.21 21.37 -30.67
CA TYR A 219 18.35 22.17 -30.95
C TYR A 219 18.53 22.45 -32.43
N ASN A 220 18.75 23.72 -32.79
CA ASN A 220 19.14 24.11 -34.15
C ASN A 220 20.50 24.81 -34.13
N PRO A 221 21.59 24.15 -34.52
CA PRO A 221 22.92 24.73 -34.52
C PRO A 221 23.08 25.94 -35.49
N ARG A 222 22.15 26.11 -36.44
CA ARG A 222 22.19 27.20 -37.41
C ARG A 222 21.44 28.46 -36.99
N LEU A 223 20.75 28.51 -35.86
CA LEU A 223 20.15 29.70 -35.32
C LEU A 223 21.17 30.84 -35.08
N TYR A 224 22.43 30.49 -35.00
CA TYR A 224 23.54 31.40 -34.73
C TYR A 224 24.46 31.63 -35.97
N ALA A 225 24.14 31.04 -37.14
CA ALA A 225 24.86 31.28 -38.36
C ALA A 225 24.35 32.59 -39.03
N PRO A 226 25.22 33.46 -39.60
CA PRO A 226 24.80 34.73 -40.18
C PRO A 226 23.90 34.60 -41.41
N SER A 227 23.70 33.43 -41.96
CA SER A 227 22.86 33.19 -43.12
C SER A 227 21.50 32.65 -42.71
N HIS A 228 20.51 33.44 -42.64
CA HIS A 228 19.10 33.34 -42.28
C HIS A 228 18.26 32.15 -42.77
N ARG A 229 18.81 30.96 -43.04
CA ARG A 229 18.06 29.77 -43.39
C ARG A 229 17.89 28.84 -42.19
N VAL A 230 16.72 28.92 -41.58
CA VAL A 230 16.28 27.99 -40.51
C VAL A 230 15.89 26.67 -41.15
N GLU A 231 16.80 25.74 -41.20
CA GLU A 231 16.48 24.33 -41.54
C GLU A 231 16.08 23.56 -40.27
N ARG A 232 15.13 22.64 -40.41
CA ARG A 232 14.58 21.85 -39.31
C ARG A 232 15.60 20.85 -38.80
N VAL A 233 15.97 20.98 -37.54
CA VAL A 233 16.77 19.97 -36.83
C VAL A 233 15.96 19.47 -35.63
N TYR A 234 15.59 18.21 -35.65
CA TYR A 234 15.01 17.53 -34.52
C TYR A 234 16.13 16.89 -33.73
N VAL A 235 16.12 17.10 -32.43
CA VAL A 235 17.16 16.58 -31.55
C VAL A 235 16.52 15.77 -30.45
N ALA A 236 16.78 14.46 -30.48
CA ALA A 236 16.55 13.60 -29.32
C ALA A 236 17.81 13.64 -28.47
N THR A 237 17.72 13.89 -27.18
CA THR A 237 18.86 13.84 -26.27
C THR A 237 18.85 12.52 -25.51
N ASN A 238 20.02 11.92 -25.36
CA ASN A 238 20.23 10.84 -24.42
C ASN A 238 20.92 11.42 -23.19
N PRO A 239 20.23 11.53 -22.04
CA PRO A 239 20.79 12.14 -20.83
C PRO A 239 21.92 11.33 -20.22
N GLN A 240 22.01 10.03 -20.52
CA GLN A 240 23.07 9.14 -20.00
C GLN A 240 24.37 9.31 -20.76
N THR A 241 24.31 9.49 -22.07
CA THR A 241 25.49 9.63 -22.92
C THR A 241 25.85 11.08 -23.25
N LYS A 242 25.00 12.04 -22.83
CA LYS A 242 25.09 13.46 -23.21
C LYS A 242 25.20 13.68 -24.71
N THR A 243 24.53 12.84 -25.49
CA THR A 243 24.47 12.92 -26.94
C THR A 243 23.13 13.44 -27.40
N TYR A 244 23.08 14.04 -28.56
CA TYR A 244 21.85 14.45 -29.22
C TYR A 244 21.82 13.93 -30.66
N TYR A 245 20.64 13.67 -31.18
CA TYR A 245 20.46 13.28 -32.57
C TYR A 245 20.23 14.53 -33.42
N ASP A 246 21.12 14.78 -34.37
CA ASP A 246 21.00 15.82 -35.36
C ASP A 246 20.17 15.33 -36.56
N GLY A 247 18.92 15.74 -36.65
CA GLY A 247 18.01 15.31 -37.68
C GLY A 247 18.41 15.81 -39.11
N TYR A 248 19.26 16.81 -39.19
CA TYR A 248 19.83 17.27 -40.48
C TYR A 248 20.99 16.38 -40.92
N LYS A 249 21.91 16.11 -39.99
CA LYS A 249 23.05 15.24 -40.28
C LYS A 249 22.66 13.76 -40.23
N LYS A 250 21.52 13.44 -39.63
CA LYS A 250 21.05 12.06 -39.40
C LYS A 250 22.03 11.22 -38.59
N GLU A 251 22.69 11.82 -37.62
CA GLU A 251 23.68 11.17 -36.74
C GLU A 251 23.59 11.66 -35.30
N TRP A 252 24.15 10.87 -34.37
CA TRP A 252 24.30 11.26 -32.97
C TRP A 252 25.56 12.12 -32.80
N CYS A 253 25.40 13.27 -32.18
CA CYS A 253 26.47 14.24 -31.93
C CYS A 253 26.67 14.37 -30.41
N SER A 254 27.88 14.78 -29.99
CA SER A 254 28.14 15.14 -28.60
C SER A 254 27.54 16.49 -28.24
N ASP A 255 27.08 16.64 -26.99
CA ASP A 255 26.46 17.86 -26.47
C ASP A 255 27.47 19.03 -26.52
N SER A 256 27.04 20.16 -27.04
CA SER A 256 27.84 21.38 -27.00
C SER A 256 27.15 22.43 -26.13
N ASP A 257 27.84 22.91 -25.10
CA ASP A 257 27.32 23.84 -24.08
C ASP A 257 26.91 25.23 -24.59
N THR A 258 26.97 25.45 -25.91
CA THR A 258 26.87 26.79 -26.50
C THR A 258 25.49 27.19 -26.96
N ILE A 259 24.41 26.44 -26.63
CA ILE A 259 23.15 26.60 -27.30
C ILE A 259 22.00 27.01 -26.40
N ASN A 260 21.21 28.00 -26.86
CA ASN A 260 20.01 28.47 -26.15
C ASN A 260 18.83 27.50 -26.36
N LEU A 261 18.85 26.40 -25.62
CA LEU A 261 17.84 25.36 -25.64
C LEU A 261 16.39 25.87 -25.37
N PRO A 262 16.13 26.81 -24.42
CA PRO A 262 14.79 27.35 -24.21
C PRO A 262 14.20 28.01 -25.44
N LEU A 263 14.99 28.79 -26.20
CA LEU A 263 14.53 29.50 -27.39
C LEU A 263 14.18 28.51 -28.51
N VAL A 264 15.01 27.50 -28.70
CA VAL A 264 14.79 26.46 -29.74
C VAL A 264 13.56 25.65 -29.41
N ARG A 265 13.37 25.27 -28.15
CA ARG A 265 12.17 24.60 -27.66
C ARG A 265 10.90 25.39 -27.99
N GLN A 266 10.84 26.65 -27.67
CA GLN A 266 9.70 27.51 -27.94
C GLN A 266 9.38 27.59 -29.44
N MET A 267 10.40 27.71 -30.28
CA MET A 267 10.23 27.73 -31.72
C MET A 267 9.66 26.42 -32.30
N VAL A 268 10.08 25.28 -31.78
CA VAL A 268 9.57 23.99 -32.25
C VAL A 268 8.14 23.73 -31.80
N LEU A 269 7.79 24.05 -30.56
CA LEU A 269 6.41 23.95 -30.11
C LEU A 269 5.48 24.82 -30.95
N SER A 270 5.86 26.07 -31.22
CA SER A 270 5.11 26.99 -32.06
C SER A 270 4.97 26.49 -33.49
N ARG A 271 6.04 25.95 -34.08
CA ARG A 271 6.03 25.43 -35.46
C ARG A 271 5.22 24.16 -35.64
N GLU A 272 5.24 23.27 -34.64
CA GLU A 272 4.44 22.06 -34.64
C GLU A 272 2.97 22.31 -34.24
N GLY A 273 2.64 23.57 -33.83
CA GLY A 273 1.29 23.95 -33.44
C GLY A 273 0.80 23.23 -32.19
N VAL A 274 1.70 23.00 -31.24
CA VAL A 274 1.41 22.35 -29.96
C VAL A 274 1.77 23.29 -28.80
N ALA A 275 0.97 23.26 -27.74
CA ALA A 275 1.12 24.17 -26.61
C ALA A 275 2.24 23.74 -25.64
N ASN A 276 2.55 22.45 -25.61
CA ASN A 276 3.52 21.90 -24.68
C ASN A 276 4.18 20.62 -25.22
N GLU A 277 5.18 20.16 -24.50
CA GLU A 277 5.98 19.00 -24.87
C GLU A 277 5.21 17.68 -24.87
N LYS A 278 4.22 17.54 -23.99
CA LYS A 278 3.38 16.31 -23.94
C LYS A 278 2.60 16.16 -25.25
N GLU A 279 2.06 17.26 -25.76
CA GLU A 279 1.38 17.28 -27.06
C GLU A 279 2.33 17.02 -28.21
N LEU A 280 3.55 17.56 -28.17
CA LEU A 280 4.58 17.29 -29.16
C LEU A 280 4.92 15.80 -29.21
N ILE A 281 5.13 15.17 -28.06
CA ILE A 281 5.41 13.74 -28.00
C ILE A 281 4.26 12.92 -28.55
N LYS A 282 3.02 13.24 -28.15
CA LYS A 282 1.84 12.56 -28.66
C LYS A 282 1.79 12.62 -30.19
N LYS A 283 1.98 13.82 -30.75
CA LYS A 283 1.99 14.06 -32.20
C LYS A 283 3.12 13.33 -32.94
N LEU A 284 4.31 13.27 -32.31
CA LEU A 284 5.45 12.51 -32.87
C LEU A 284 5.22 11.01 -32.83
N LYS A 285 4.62 10.48 -31.76
CA LYS A 285 4.21 9.06 -31.66
C LYS A 285 3.17 8.70 -32.73
N GLU A 286 2.18 9.55 -32.95
CA GLU A 286 1.12 9.34 -33.97
C GLU A 286 1.66 9.36 -35.39
N LYS A 287 2.72 10.12 -35.65
CA LYS A 287 3.36 10.20 -36.96
C LYS A 287 4.30 9.03 -37.27
N GLN A 288 4.39 8.01 -36.42
CA GLN A 288 5.29 6.86 -36.57
C GLN A 288 6.72 7.29 -36.98
N VAL A 289 7.26 8.26 -36.28
CA VAL A 289 8.67 8.61 -36.46
C VAL A 289 9.48 7.37 -36.13
N ASP A 290 10.28 6.94 -37.08
CA ASP A 290 11.01 5.67 -37.12
C ASP A 290 11.70 5.41 -35.75
N LYS A 291 11.39 4.27 -35.13
CA LYS A 291 11.91 3.92 -33.77
C LYS A 291 13.45 3.90 -33.74
N ASP A 292 14.08 3.76 -34.90
CA ASP A 292 15.53 3.72 -35.05
C ASP A 292 16.17 5.12 -35.09
N VAL A 293 15.39 6.18 -35.29
CA VAL A 293 15.82 7.58 -35.22
C VAL A 293 15.78 8.10 -33.80
N ILE A 294 15.12 7.37 -32.90
CA ILE A 294 14.81 7.78 -31.51
C ILE A 294 15.55 6.87 -30.48
N ARG A 295 16.50 6.07 -30.90
CA ARG A 295 17.34 5.23 -30.04
C ARG A 295 18.63 5.90 -29.61
#